data_608913aa5b6227261a5f00e075517bbb
#
_entry.id   608913aa5b6227261a5f00e075517bbb
#
_cell.length_a   1.000
_cell.length_b   1.000
_cell.length_c   1.000
_cell.angle_alpha   90.00
_cell.angle_beta   90.00
_cell.angle_gamma   90.00
#
_symmetry.space_group_name_H-M   'P 1'
#
loop_
_entity.id
_entity.type
_entity.pdbx_description
1 polymer ?
#
loop_
_entity_poly.entity_id
_entity_poly.type
_entity_poly.pdbx_seq_one_letter_code
_entity_poly.pdbx_strand_id
1 'polypeptide(L)'
;MCAQKKFLEMRESGRPEGKIVDMDLFMEGIGEFLGEGKEVVMTPKGNSMLPFIKGDRDSVVLTKPIKPFEVGDIVLAKVGQRYIMHRIFAVEGDSLTLMGDGNVCGTESCHTSDVIGLVTEIRKENGKVVKPGKGALWRSLRPIRRYILAIYKRVIL
;
A
#
# COMPACT_ATOMS: atom_id res chain seq x y z
N MET A 1 -18.94 -10.81 -7.30
CA MET A 1 -18.04 -9.97 -8.12
C MET A 1 -17.31 -9.00 -7.22
N CYS A 2 -16.00 -9.13 -7.13
CA CYS A 2 -15.17 -8.16 -6.46
C CYS A 2 -14.92 -6.99 -7.43
N ALA A 3 -15.55 -5.85 -7.19
CA ALA A 3 -15.35 -4.66 -8.01
C ALA A 3 -13.94 -4.12 -7.77
N GLN A 4 -13.00 -4.49 -8.63
CA GLN A 4 -11.74 -3.80 -8.81
C GLN A 4 -12.02 -2.50 -9.56
N LYS A 5 -12.18 -1.38 -8.85
CA LYS A 5 -12.19 -0.07 -9.50
C LYS A 5 -11.50 0.98 -8.66
N LYS A 6 -10.51 1.59 -9.32
CA LYS A 6 -9.94 2.91 -9.14
C LYS A 6 -8.76 3.07 -8.21
N PHE A 7 -7.64 2.74 -8.79
CA PHE A 7 -6.41 3.50 -8.53
C PHE A 7 -6.13 4.33 -9.81
N LEU A 8 -6.81 5.41 -10.02
CA LEU A 8 -6.51 6.49 -10.98
C LEU A 8 -7.81 7.22 -11.37
N GLU A 9 -8.21 8.16 -10.54
CA GLU A 9 -8.86 9.38 -11.04
C GLU A 9 -8.29 10.54 -10.24
N MET A 10 -7.24 11.12 -10.78
CA MET A 10 -6.96 12.52 -10.52
C MET A 10 -8.08 13.30 -11.20
N ARG A 11 -9.10 13.70 -10.43
CA ARG A 11 -10.02 14.73 -10.89
C ARG A 11 -9.39 16.08 -10.72
N GLU A 12 -9.20 16.73 -11.84
CA GLU A 12 -8.98 18.16 -11.96
C GLU A 12 -10.02 18.93 -11.16
N SER A 13 -9.55 19.69 -10.21
CA SER A 13 -10.23 20.91 -9.77
C SER A 13 -9.17 21.92 -9.37
N GLY A 14 -8.89 22.83 -10.30
CA GLY A 14 -8.33 24.15 -10.03
C GLY A 14 -7.01 24.22 -9.25
N ARG A 15 -5.91 23.70 -9.82
CA ARG A 15 -4.54 24.03 -9.41
C ARG A 15 -3.69 24.35 -10.62
N PRO A 16 -2.67 25.24 -10.49
CA PRO A 16 -1.83 25.62 -11.60
C PRO A 16 -1.17 24.41 -12.23
N GLU A 17 -0.96 24.45 -13.52
CA GLU A 17 -0.37 23.44 -14.39
C GLU A 17 0.76 22.66 -13.72
N GLY A 18 0.42 21.56 -13.05
CA GLY A 18 1.37 20.60 -12.55
C GLY A 18 1.83 19.74 -13.72
N LYS A 19 3.14 19.72 -14.00
CA LYS A 19 3.75 18.75 -14.89
C LYS A 19 3.11 17.39 -14.64
N ILE A 20 2.56 16.78 -15.69
CA ILE A 20 2.20 15.36 -15.67
C ILE A 20 3.52 14.62 -15.44
N VAL A 21 3.76 14.20 -14.22
CA VAL A 21 4.91 13.36 -13.89
C VAL A 21 4.56 11.97 -14.38
N ASP A 22 5.39 11.44 -15.26
CA ASP A 22 5.32 10.03 -15.65
C ASP A 22 5.44 9.19 -14.38
N MET A 23 4.42 8.39 -14.11
CA MET A 23 4.36 7.58 -12.89
C MET A 23 5.51 6.57 -12.84
N ASP A 24 5.91 6.02 -13.98
CA ASP A 24 7.04 5.09 -14.06
C ASP A 24 8.33 5.81 -13.66
N LEU A 25 8.61 6.97 -14.23
CA LEU A 25 9.78 7.77 -13.89
C LEU A 25 9.79 8.20 -12.41
N PHE A 26 8.62 8.56 -11.86
CA PHE A 26 8.49 8.90 -10.45
C PHE A 26 8.81 7.72 -9.54
N MET A 27 8.30 6.53 -9.87
CA MET A 27 8.55 5.32 -9.08
C MET A 27 9.98 4.80 -9.24
N GLU A 28 10.60 4.96 -10.40
CA GLU A 28 12.04 4.70 -10.59
C GLU A 28 12.87 5.60 -9.68
N GLY A 29 12.58 6.89 -9.63
CA GLY A 29 13.24 7.83 -8.72
C GLY A 29 13.11 7.43 -7.25
N ILE A 30 11.93 6.97 -6.82
CA ILE A 30 11.75 6.42 -5.47
C ILE A 30 12.68 5.21 -5.27
N GLY A 31 12.72 4.29 -6.22
CA GLY A 31 13.56 3.10 -6.15
C GLY A 31 15.06 3.44 -6.04
N GLU A 32 15.54 4.44 -6.78
CA GLU A 32 16.91 4.93 -6.70
C GLU A 32 17.24 5.50 -5.32
N PHE A 33 16.38 6.40 -4.78
CA PHE A 33 16.58 6.95 -3.43
C PHE A 33 16.63 5.87 -2.36
N LEU A 34 15.71 4.90 -2.43
CA LEU A 34 15.71 3.77 -1.51
C LEU A 34 16.96 2.89 -1.68
N GLY A 35 17.41 2.71 -2.94
CA GLY A 35 18.64 1.98 -3.26
C GLY A 35 19.89 2.60 -2.64
N GLU A 36 19.94 3.93 -2.53
CA GLU A 36 20.98 4.70 -1.84
C GLU A 36 20.90 4.64 -0.30
N GLY A 37 19.91 3.91 0.25
CA GLY A 37 19.70 3.81 1.69
C GLY A 37 18.94 4.99 2.31
N LYS A 38 18.34 5.83 1.47
CA LYS A 38 17.49 6.94 1.92
C LYS A 38 16.07 6.45 2.21
N GLU A 39 15.36 7.19 3.06
CA GLU A 39 13.94 6.96 3.30
C GLU A 39 13.10 7.88 2.42
N VAL A 40 11.93 7.39 2.01
CA VAL A 40 10.96 8.18 1.25
C VAL A 40 9.65 8.22 2.02
N VAL A 41 9.12 9.41 2.23
CA VAL A 41 7.80 9.60 2.83
C VAL A 41 6.79 9.89 1.73
N MET A 42 5.70 9.10 1.69
CA MET A 42 4.64 9.31 0.72
C MET A 42 3.26 9.13 1.35
N THR A 43 2.26 9.78 0.76
CA THR A 43 0.85 9.60 1.15
C THR A 43 0.17 8.73 0.11
N PRO A 44 -0.17 7.48 0.44
CA PRO A 44 -0.88 6.60 -0.48
C PRO A 44 -2.30 7.11 -0.73
N LYS A 45 -2.85 6.80 -1.88
CA LYS A 45 -4.23 7.13 -2.23
C LYS A 45 -5.15 5.93 -2.08
N GLY A 46 -6.42 6.22 -1.83
CA GLY A 46 -7.47 5.21 -1.79
C GLY A 46 -7.57 4.45 -0.47
N ASN A 47 -8.45 3.47 -0.44
CA ASN A 47 -8.91 2.81 0.78
C ASN A 47 -8.50 1.33 0.88
N SER A 48 -7.56 0.88 0.03
CA SER A 48 -7.18 -0.54 -0.03
C SER A 48 -6.45 -1.03 1.22
N MET A 49 -5.90 -0.13 2.03
CA MET A 49 -5.17 -0.47 3.26
C MET A 49 -5.91 -0.11 4.55
N LEU A 50 -7.21 0.22 4.46
CA LEU A 50 -8.05 0.40 5.65
C LEU A 50 -8.15 -0.92 6.45
N PRO A 51 -8.23 -0.87 7.77
CA PRO A 51 -8.30 0.31 8.64
C PRO A 51 -6.92 0.85 9.05
N PHE A 52 -5.82 0.22 8.64
CA PHE A 52 -4.47 0.52 9.13
C PHE A 52 -3.88 1.78 8.51
N ILE A 53 -4.10 2.01 7.22
CA ILE A 53 -3.63 3.21 6.52
C ILE A 53 -4.84 3.86 5.84
N LYS A 54 -5.12 5.11 6.20
CA LYS A 54 -6.13 5.92 5.53
C LYS A 54 -5.48 6.63 4.36
N GLY A 55 -5.83 6.25 3.16
CA GLY A 55 -5.37 6.93 1.96
C GLY A 55 -5.75 8.42 1.98
N ASP A 56 -4.92 9.23 1.33
CA ASP A 56 -5.05 10.69 1.25
C ASP A 56 -4.93 11.45 2.59
N ARG A 57 -4.70 10.74 3.70
CA ARG A 57 -4.61 11.32 5.07
C ARG A 57 -3.36 10.88 5.82
N ASP A 58 -3.10 9.58 5.86
CA ASP A 58 -1.93 9.02 6.51
C ASP A 58 -0.75 9.01 5.54
N SER A 59 0.47 9.22 6.05
CA SER A 59 1.69 9.03 5.28
C SER A 59 2.42 7.77 5.72
N VAL A 60 3.23 7.22 4.87
CA VAL A 60 4.07 6.06 5.16
C VAL A 60 5.53 6.38 4.89
N VAL A 61 6.42 5.76 5.65
CA VAL A 61 7.86 5.80 5.40
C VAL A 61 8.24 4.51 4.68
N LEU A 62 8.84 4.68 3.52
CA LEU A 62 9.41 3.59 2.73
C LEU A 62 10.91 3.52 2.95
N THR A 63 11.41 2.31 3.07
CA THR A 63 12.84 2.00 3.09
C THR A 63 13.17 1.00 2.01
N LYS A 64 14.47 0.81 1.75
CA LYS A 64 14.94 -0.22 0.83
C LYS A 64 14.35 -1.59 1.21
N PRO A 65 13.84 -2.36 0.25
CA PRO A 65 13.38 -3.71 0.51
C PRO A 65 14.50 -4.57 1.09
N ILE A 66 14.24 -5.19 2.23
CA ILE A 66 15.17 -6.11 2.89
C ILE A 66 14.62 -7.52 2.69
N LYS A 67 15.46 -8.41 2.13
CA LYS A 67 15.14 -9.83 1.99
C LYS A 67 15.65 -10.61 3.21
N PRO A 68 15.00 -11.71 3.59
CA PRO A 68 13.77 -12.27 3.02
C PRO A 68 12.52 -11.47 3.42
N PHE A 69 11.55 -11.41 2.50
CA PHE A 69 10.23 -10.87 2.81
C PHE A 69 9.45 -11.83 3.69
N GLU A 70 8.62 -11.28 4.56
CA GLU A 70 7.78 -12.05 5.47
C GLU A 70 6.30 -11.78 5.22
N VAL A 71 5.48 -12.79 5.48
CA VAL A 71 4.03 -12.62 5.51
C VAL A 71 3.68 -11.55 6.54
N GLY A 72 2.89 -10.57 6.09
CA GLY A 72 2.49 -9.44 6.92
C GLY A 72 3.27 -8.15 6.65
N ASP A 73 4.38 -8.18 5.93
CA ASP A 73 5.05 -6.96 5.47
C ASP A 73 4.15 -6.17 4.53
N ILE A 74 4.20 -4.84 4.64
CA ILE A 74 3.51 -3.95 3.70
C ILE A 74 4.56 -3.45 2.72
N VAL A 75 4.31 -3.64 1.44
CA VAL A 75 5.24 -3.30 0.36
C VAL A 75 4.61 -2.42 -0.69
N LEU A 76 5.40 -1.55 -1.29
CA LEU A 76 5.11 -0.87 -2.55
C LEU A 76 5.69 -1.72 -3.67
N ALA A 77 4.88 -2.17 -4.60
CA ALA A 77 5.29 -3.03 -5.69
C ALA A 77 4.64 -2.66 -7.02
N LYS A 78 5.31 -2.99 -8.12
CA LYS A 78 4.75 -2.92 -9.46
C LYS A 78 4.06 -4.25 -9.79
N VAL A 79 2.78 -4.18 -10.15
CA VAL A 79 1.99 -5.34 -10.57
C VAL A 79 1.38 -5.03 -11.94
N GLY A 80 1.92 -5.64 -12.98
CA GLY A 80 1.59 -5.30 -14.36
C GLY A 80 1.92 -3.83 -14.64
N GLN A 81 0.93 -3.04 -15.03
CA GLN A 81 1.09 -1.61 -15.30
C GLN A 81 0.71 -0.72 -14.10
N ARG A 82 0.54 -1.29 -12.92
CA ARG A 82 0.09 -0.56 -11.73
C ARG A 82 1.11 -0.64 -10.61
N TYR A 83 1.15 0.42 -9.82
CA TYR A 83 1.86 0.46 -8.55
C TYR A 83 0.86 0.32 -7.42
N ILE A 84 1.09 -0.63 -6.54
CA ILE A 84 0.20 -0.92 -5.41
C ILE A 84 0.98 -0.96 -4.10
N MET A 85 0.31 -0.60 -3.03
CA MET A 85 0.82 -0.73 -1.67
C MET A 85 -0.09 -1.68 -0.92
N HIS A 86 0.34 -2.92 -0.75
CA HIS A 86 -0.44 -3.96 -0.13
C HIS A 86 0.39 -4.77 0.85
N ARG A 87 -0.30 -5.58 1.65
CA ARG A 87 0.32 -6.49 2.60
C ARG A 87 0.64 -7.82 1.94
N ILE A 88 1.80 -8.39 2.25
CA ILE A 88 2.17 -9.74 1.81
C ILE A 88 1.29 -10.75 2.54
N PHE A 89 0.52 -11.49 1.77
CA PHE A 89 -0.38 -12.54 2.23
C PHE A 89 0.27 -13.93 2.23
N ALA A 90 1.10 -14.21 1.22
CA ALA A 90 1.87 -15.43 1.09
C ALA A 90 3.21 -15.18 0.40
N VAL A 91 4.21 -15.97 0.73
CA VAL A 91 5.54 -15.98 0.14
C VAL A 91 5.85 -17.39 -0.33
N GLU A 92 6.12 -17.55 -1.62
CA GLU A 92 6.47 -18.84 -2.22
C GLU A 92 7.71 -18.65 -3.10
N GLY A 93 8.90 -18.90 -2.52
CA GLY A 93 10.16 -18.61 -3.18
C GLY A 93 10.29 -17.11 -3.52
N ASP A 94 10.44 -16.80 -4.80
CA ASP A 94 10.48 -15.42 -5.30
C ASP A 94 9.11 -14.84 -5.67
N SER A 95 8.04 -15.58 -5.46
CA SER A 95 6.67 -15.12 -5.71
C SER A 95 6.01 -14.61 -4.44
N LEU A 96 5.39 -13.46 -4.53
CA LEU A 96 4.65 -12.82 -3.46
C LEU A 96 3.17 -12.73 -3.85
N THR A 97 2.30 -13.13 -2.93
CA THR A 97 0.87 -12.85 -3.03
C THR A 97 0.55 -11.66 -2.14
N LEU A 98 -0.05 -10.63 -2.71
CA LEU A 98 -0.39 -9.39 -2.04
C LEU A 98 -1.89 -9.23 -1.88
N MET A 99 -2.31 -8.65 -0.75
CA MET A 99 -3.71 -8.31 -0.49
C MET A 99 -3.81 -7.03 0.32
N GLY A 100 -4.65 -6.10 -0.12
CA GLY A 100 -4.95 -4.91 0.65
C GLY A 100 -5.74 -5.24 1.92
N ASP A 101 -5.41 -4.60 3.03
CA ASP A 101 -6.10 -4.80 4.31
C ASP A 101 -7.59 -4.41 4.23
N GLY A 102 -7.92 -3.44 3.40
CA GLY A 102 -9.28 -2.99 3.12
C GLY A 102 -10.01 -3.78 2.04
N ASN A 103 -9.37 -4.77 1.44
CA ASN A 103 -9.97 -5.61 0.41
C ASN A 103 -10.67 -6.81 1.07
N VAL A 104 -11.88 -7.07 0.59
CA VAL A 104 -12.68 -8.23 1.05
C VAL A 104 -12.31 -9.48 0.27
N CYS A 105 -11.93 -9.31 -0.97
CA CYS A 105 -11.53 -10.37 -1.88
C CYS A 105 -10.53 -9.85 -2.91
N GLY A 106 -9.91 -10.77 -3.62
CA GLY A 106 -8.89 -10.45 -4.61
C GLY A 106 -7.49 -10.34 -4.00
N THR A 107 -6.57 -10.95 -4.69
CA THR A 107 -5.13 -10.89 -4.42
C THR A 107 -4.42 -10.53 -5.71
N GLU A 108 -3.27 -9.93 -5.59
CA GLU A 108 -2.34 -9.72 -6.70
C GLU A 108 -1.08 -10.56 -6.47
N SER A 109 -0.42 -10.91 -7.54
CA SER A 109 0.87 -11.62 -7.48
C SER A 109 1.96 -10.80 -8.15
N CYS A 110 3.14 -10.81 -7.56
CA CYS A 110 4.34 -10.21 -8.14
C CYS A 110 5.58 -11.01 -7.73
N HIS A 111 6.70 -10.71 -8.36
CA HIS A 111 8.00 -11.22 -7.93
C HIS A 111 8.62 -10.32 -6.85
N THR A 112 9.52 -10.88 -6.07
CA THR A 112 10.29 -10.11 -5.09
C THR A 112 11.08 -8.96 -5.73
N SER A 113 11.46 -9.10 -6.99
CA SER A 113 12.13 -8.05 -7.79
C SER A 113 11.23 -6.88 -8.16
N ASP A 114 9.91 -7.05 -8.12
CA ASP A 114 8.94 -6.01 -8.43
C ASP A 114 8.67 -5.10 -7.22
N VAL A 115 9.21 -5.46 -6.05
CA VAL A 115 9.05 -4.66 -4.84
C VAL A 115 10.01 -3.47 -4.86
N ILE A 116 9.44 -2.27 -4.78
CA ILE A 116 10.16 -0.99 -4.81
C ILE A 116 10.58 -0.58 -3.40
N GLY A 117 9.68 -0.73 -2.42
CA GLY A 117 9.92 -0.28 -1.06
C GLY A 117 9.15 -1.08 -0.02
N LEU A 118 9.70 -1.09 1.20
CA LEU A 118 9.10 -1.68 2.38
C LEU A 118 8.58 -0.56 3.30
N VAL A 119 7.34 -0.66 3.74
CA VAL A 119 6.77 0.26 4.72
C VAL A 119 7.27 -0.08 6.12
N THR A 120 8.00 0.83 6.72
CA THR A 120 8.57 0.67 8.07
C THR A 120 7.86 1.49 9.13
N GLU A 121 7.12 2.52 8.70
CA GLU A 121 6.45 3.45 9.62
C GLU A 121 5.17 4.00 8.96
N ILE A 122 4.14 4.17 9.77
CA ILE A 122 2.89 4.83 9.38
C ILE A 122 2.73 6.09 10.22
N ARG A 123 2.63 7.24 9.57
CA ARG A 123 2.39 8.53 10.19
C ARG A 123 0.93 8.91 10.01
N LYS A 124 0.20 8.87 11.10
CA LYS A 124 -1.23 9.15 11.12
C LYS A 124 -1.50 10.65 10.94
N GLU A 125 -2.67 10.98 10.37
CA GLU A 125 -3.16 12.34 10.19
C GLU A 125 -3.07 13.18 11.49
N ASN A 126 -3.28 12.56 12.65
CA ASN A 126 -3.19 13.21 13.96
C ASN A 126 -1.76 13.33 14.51
N GLY A 127 -0.74 13.06 13.71
CA GLY A 127 0.67 13.13 14.09
C GLY A 127 1.21 11.89 14.83
N LYS A 128 0.37 10.90 15.13
CA LYS A 128 0.83 9.66 15.77
C LYS A 128 1.64 8.82 14.78
N VAL A 129 2.79 8.36 15.23
CA VAL A 129 3.65 7.44 14.48
C VAL A 129 3.44 6.02 14.98
N VAL A 130 3.20 5.10 14.06
CA VAL A 130 2.91 3.69 14.36
C VAL A 130 3.77 2.80 13.47
N LYS A 131 4.34 1.75 14.03
CA LYS A 131 4.96 0.69 13.22
C LYS A 131 3.88 -0.20 12.60
N PRO A 132 4.01 -0.57 11.32
CA PRO A 132 3.10 -1.52 10.71
C PRO A 132 3.27 -2.88 11.39
N GLY A 133 2.22 -3.38 12.02
CA GLY A 133 2.22 -4.74 12.54
C GLY A 133 2.11 -5.76 11.40
N LYS A 134 2.37 -7.02 11.67
CA LYS A 134 2.25 -8.11 10.66
C LYS A 134 0.79 -8.44 10.29
N GLY A 135 -0.19 -7.88 10.99
CA GLY A 135 -1.61 -8.03 10.67
C GLY A 135 -2.16 -9.46 10.83
N ALA A 136 -1.53 -10.28 11.68
CA ALA A 136 -1.94 -11.69 11.87
C ALA A 136 -3.41 -11.82 12.32
N LEU A 137 -3.80 -11.06 13.33
CA LEU A 137 -5.19 -11.02 13.81
C LEU A 137 -6.15 -10.56 12.70
N TRP A 138 -5.77 -9.55 11.94
CA TRP A 138 -6.59 -9.04 10.85
C TRP A 138 -6.77 -10.07 9.73
N ARG A 139 -5.74 -10.86 9.45
CA ARG A 139 -5.84 -11.97 8.48
C ARG A 139 -6.80 -13.06 8.97
N SER A 140 -6.78 -13.41 10.25
CA SER A 140 -7.69 -14.41 10.83
C SER A 140 -9.15 -13.96 10.81
N LEU A 141 -9.39 -12.65 10.85
CA LEU A 141 -10.74 -12.06 10.74
C LEU A 141 -11.28 -12.00 9.30
N ARG A 142 -10.59 -12.57 8.32
CA ARG A 142 -10.98 -12.54 6.90
C ARG A 142 -12.47 -12.89 6.66
N PRO A 143 -13.08 -13.91 7.28
CA PRO A 143 -14.48 -14.25 7.05
C PRO A 143 -15.45 -13.14 7.42
N ILE A 144 -15.16 -12.34 8.45
CA ILE A 144 -16.03 -11.27 8.96
C ILE A 144 -15.54 -9.87 8.61
N ARG A 145 -14.38 -9.78 7.97
CA ARG A 145 -13.71 -8.50 7.62
C ARG A 145 -14.64 -7.53 6.87
N ARG A 146 -15.48 -8.06 5.95
CA ARG A 146 -16.43 -7.24 5.18
C ARG A 146 -17.38 -6.44 6.07
N TYR A 147 -17.85 -7.04 7.15
CA TYR A 147 -18.77 -6.39 8.09
C TYR A 147 -18.04 -5.34 8.92
N ILE A 148 -16.84 -5.67 9.40
CA ILE A 148 -15.98 -4.75 10.15
C ILE A 148 -15.66 -3.53 9.30
N LEU A 149 -15.26 -3.73 8.04
CA LEU A 149 -14.95 -2.64 7.11
C LEU A 149 -16.19 -1.80 6.75
N ALA A 150 -17.35 -2.42 6.61
CA ALA A 150 -18.60 -1.70 6.35
C ALA A 150 -18.95 -0.76 7.50
N ILE A 151 -18.85 -1.25 8.73
CA ILE A 151 -19.08 -0.44 9.94
C ILE A 151 -18.04 0.67 10.04
N TYR A 152 -16.75 0.33 9.86
CA TYR A 152 -15.65 1.29 9.92
C TYR A 152 -15.85 2.45 8.92
N LYS A 153 -16.15 2.12 7.67
CA LYS A 153 -16.39 3.13 6.62
C LYS A 153 -17.59 4.03 6.93
N ARG A 154 -18.63 3.48 7.57
CA ARG A 154 -19.83 4.23 7.93
C ARG A 154 -19.63 5.19 9.10
N VAL A 155 -18.71 4.87 10.01
CA VAL A 155 -18.50 5.64 11.25
C VAL A 155 -17.35 6.64 11.11
N ILE A 156 -16.32 6.32 10.30
CA ILE A 156 -15.03 7.05 10.31
C ILE A 156 -14.77 7.79 8.99
N LEU A 157 -15.37 7.37 7.90
CA LEU A 157 -15.30 8.04 6.60
C LEU A 157 -16.57 8.80 6.29
#